data_efc84218fe66c8a5af3fed270fdb427f
#
_entry.id   efc84218fe66c8a5af3fed270fdb427f
#
_cell.length_a   1.000
_cell.length_b   1.000
_cell.length_c   1.000
_cell.angle_alpha   90.00
_cell.angle_beta   90.00
_cell.angle_gamma   90.00
#
_symmetry.space_group_name_H-M   'P 1'
#
loop_
_entity.id
_entity.type
_entity.pdbx_description
1 polymer ?
#
loop_
_entity_poly.entity_id
_entity_poly.type
_entity_poly.pdbx_seq_one_letter_code
_entity_poly.pdbx_strand_id
1 'polypeptide(L)'
;MSEISLTASMRSNLLSLQNTQSLMDTTQERLSTGKKVNSAIDNPSSYYTAQSLNNRAGDLSSLLDSMGQGIQTIKAADEAIEAITTFAQQAKAIANSARDEAAKEDPVKGSGTFDKEAAKTGAKISVTLNGVTKEIALGSDAADEDGLVAALNTAMKADTGFGATDGAKATFAYSADDGFTVSVGEGSADTVSVSGTIGGITFSGEQGSSARINYEKQFNAILEQIDQLAKDASYKGVNLLQKNDLTVIFNEDRSSKIDIKGVDASSEGLGLKEASGWANADNKAIDTAISSVDAAISQLRTMASEFGNNYSVVQNREDFTENLINVLTEGADKLTLADMNEESANMLALQTRQQLAINSLSLASQAAQSVLKLF
;
A
#
# COMPACT_ATOMS: atom_id res chain seq x y z
N MET A 1 -87.29 -11.72 25.72
CA MET A 1 -86.12 -12.47 25.17
C MET A 1 -85.65 -13.39 26.30
N SER A 2 -85.87 -14.67 26.17
CA SER A 2 -85.40 -15.64 27.18
C SER A 2 -83.88 -15.68 27.14
N GLU A 3 -83.24 -15.23 28.22
CA GLU A 3 -81.78 -15.44 28.40
C GLU A 3 -81.53 -16.95 28.34
N ILE A 4 -80.88 -17.42 27.31
CA ILE A 4 -80.36 -18.76 27.22
C ILE A 4 -79.27 -18.90 28.28
N SER A 5 -79.63 -19.32 29.49
CA SER A 5 -78.61 -19.60 30.52
C SER A 5 -77.86 -20.85 30.10
N LEU A 6 -76.58 -20.63 29.72
CA LEU A 6 -75.62 -21.70 29.37
C LEU A 6 -75.49 -22.66 30.58
N THR A 7 -75.71 -23.95 30.35
CA THR A 7 -75.49 -24.99 31.39
C THR A 7 -74.02 -25.03 31.79
N ALA A 8 -73.67 -25.52 32.98
CA ALA A 8 -72.30 -25.60 33.48
C ALA A 8 -71.38 -26.35 32.49
N SER A 9 -71.86 -27.41 31.82
CA SER A 9 -71.16 -28.19 30.80
C SER A 9 -70.92 -27.38 29.52
N MET A 10 -71.91 -26.56 29.08
CA MET A 10 -71.75 -25.69 27.91
C MET A 10 -70.68 -24.54 28.16
N ARG A 11 -70.67 -23.97 29.38
CA ARG A 11 -69.68 -23.00 29.78
C ARG A 11 -68.25 -23.58 29.83
N SER A 12 -68.11 -24.82 30.36
CA SER A 12 -66.84 -25.53 30.37
C SER A 12 -66.31 -25.83 28.95
N ASN A 13 -67.22 -26.28 28.06
CA ASN A 13 -66.87 -26.52 26.65
C ASN A 13 -66.51 -25.23 25.90
N LEU A 14 -67.21 -24.11 26.17
CA LEU A 14 -66.88 -22.81 25.59
C LEU A 14 -65.51 -22.31 26.06
N LEU A 15 -65.20 -22.44 27.36
CA LEU A 15 -63.86 -22.09 27.88
C LEU A 15 -62.79 -22.97 27.27
N SER A 16 -63.00 -24.25 27.10
CA SER A 16 -62.06 -25.15 26.44
C SER A 16 -61.89 -24.80 24.97
N LEU A 17 -62.93 -24.37 24.25
CA LEU A 17 -62.86 -23.91 22.86
C LEU A 17 -62.12 -22.60 22.76
N GLN A 18 -62.35 -21.65 23.66
CA GLN A 18 -61.55 -20.37 23.73
C GLN A 18 -60.06 -20.62 23.98
N ASN A 19 -59.73 -21.52 24.93
CA ASN A 19 -58.34 -21.90 25.18
C ASN A 19 -57.71 -22.59 23.95
N THR A 20 -58.45 -23.47 23.26
CA THR A 20 -57.97 -24.12 22.04
C THR A 20 -57.72 -23.12 20.93
N GLN A 21 -58.59 -22.09 20.78
CA GLN A 21 -58.39 -21.02 19.81
C GLN A 21 -57.14 -20.20 20.14
N SER A 22 -56.95 -19.79 21.39
CA SER A 22 -55.74 -19.03 21.81
C SER A 22 -54.47 -19.83 21.59
N LEU A 23 -54.46 -21.15 21.85
CA LEU A 23 -53.31 -22.01 21.56
C LEU A 23 -53.06 -22.14 20.05
N MET A 24 -54.15 -22.20 19.25
CA MET A 24 -54.04 -22.26 17.79
C MET A 24 -53.48 -20.98 17.21
N ASP A 25 -53.90 -19.82 17.70
CA ASP A 25 -53.37 -18.51 17.30
C ASP A 25 -51.87 -18.40 17.61
N THR A 26 -51.43 -18.84 18.81
CA THR A 26 -50.00 -18.88 19.20
C THR A 26 -49.22 -19.86 18.31
N THR A 27 -49.75 -21.05 18.03
CA THR A 27 -49.05 -22.02 17.16
C THR A 27 -48.99 -21.52 15.72
N GLN A 28 -50.02 -20.82 15.23
CA GLN A 28 -50.02 -20.17 13.92
C GLN A 28 -48.98 -19.05 13.82
N GLU A 29 -48.86 -18.25 14.86
CA GLU A 29 -47.83 -17.21 14.96
C GLU A 29 -46.41 -17.83 14.90
N ARG A 30 -46.16 -18.89 15.69
CA ARG A 30 -44.88 -19.62 15.69
C ARG A 30 -44.57 -20.27 14.34
N LEU A 31 -45.57 -20.84 13.66
CA LEU A 31 -45.43 -21.40 12.32
C LEU A 31 -45.13 -20.30 11.27
N SER A 32 -45.77 -19.14 11.42
CA SER A 32 -45.57 -18.00 10.53
C SER A 32 -44.21 -17.33 10.70
N THR A 33 -43.76 -17.17 11.94
CA THR A 33 -42.49 -16.49 12.29
C THR A 33 -41.29 -17.43 12.34
N GLY A 34 -41.53 -18.75 12.46
CA GLY A 34 -40.47 -19.74 12.71
C GLY A 34 -39.91 -19.70 14.13
N LYS A 35 -40.50 -18.88 15.02
CA LYS A 35 -39.98 -18.66 16.38
C LYS A 35 -40.95 -19.11 17.45
N LYS A 36 -40.46 -19.81 18.48
CA LYS A 36 -41.22 -20.12 19.70
C LYS A 36 -41.24 -18.93 20.69
N VAL A 37 -40.26 -18.00 20.58
CA VAL A 37 -40.17 -16.82 21.39
C VAL A 37 -40.06 -15.60 20.44
N ASN A 38 -41.19 -14.92 20.22
CA ASN A 38 -41.29 -13.75 19.34
C ASN A 38 -41.10 -12.44 20.11
N SER A 39 -41.52 -12.45 21.38
CA SER A 39 -41.51 -11.24 22.23
C SER A 39 -41.02 -11.55 23.63
N ALA A 40 -40.71 -10.48 24.40
CA ALA A 40 -40.34 -10.60 25.81
C ALA A 40 -41.49 -11.20 26.66
N ILE A 41 -42.75 -11.17 26.19
CA ILE A 41 -43.89 -11.71 26.90
C ILE A 41 -43.89 -13.24 26.87
N ASP A 42 -43.40 -13.84 25.77
CA ASP A 42 -43.36 -15.30 25.59
C ASP A 42 -42.38 -15.97 26.55
N ASN A 43 -41.16 -15.46 26.57
CA ASN A 43 -40.12 -15.86 27.52
C ASN A 43 -39.06 -14.73 27.66
N PRO A 44 -39.13 -13.90 28.71
CA PRO A 44 -38.22 -12.77 28.88
C PRO A 44 -36.74 -13.16 28.90
N SER A 45 -36.41 -14.28 29.57
CA SER A 45 -35.02 -14.71 29.71
C SER A 45 -34.42 -15.10 28.35
N SER A 46 -35.11 -15.96 27.59
CA SER A 46 -34.67 -16.40 26.27
C SER A 46 -34.61 -15.23 25.27
N TYR A 47 -35.61 -14.34 25.31
CA TYR A 47 -35.71 -13.20 24.41
C TYR A 47 -34.54 -12.23 24.59
N TYR A 48 -34.32 -11.77 25.84
CA TYR A 48 -33.20 -10.81 26.08
C TYR A 48 -31.84 -11.44 25.91
N THR A 49 -31.67 -12.72 26.22
CA THR A 49 -30.41 -13.41 25.95
C THR A 49 -30.13 -13.51 24.44
N ALA A 50 -31.15 -13.94 23.66
CA ALA A 50 -31.00 -14.00 22.20
C ALA A 50 -30.76 -12.63 21.58
N GLN A 51 -31.45 -11.58 22.07
CA GLN A 51 -31.22 -10.20 21.63
C GLN A 51 -29.79 -9.73 21.95
N SER A 52 -29.26 -10.04 23.14
CA SER A 52 -27.88 -9.71 23.51
C SER A 52 -26.86 -10.43 22.61
N LEU A 53 -27.09 -11.71 22.29
CA LEU A 53 -26.23 -12.47 21.38
C LEU A 53 -26.27 -11.89 19.94
N ASN A 54 -27.46 -11.54 19.46
CA ASN A 54 -27.62 -10.93 18.13
C ASN A 54 -26.98 -9.54 18.04
N ASN A 55 -27.14 -8.70 19.08
CA ASN A 55 -26.49 -7.39 19.12
C ASN A 55 -24.97 -7.54 19.07
N ARG A 56 -24.43 -8.46 19.88
CA ARG A 56 -23.01 -8.76 19.88
C ARG A 56 -22.52 -9.30 18.53
N ALA A 57 -23.28 -10.16 17.88
CA ALA A 57 -22.97 -10.65 16.54
C ALA A 57 -22.98 -9.51 15.50
N GLY A 58 -23.90 -8.54 15.62
CA GLY A 58 -23.96 -7.35 14.77
C GLY A 58 -22.77 -6.41 14.99
N ASP A 59 -22.37 -6.18 16.25
CA ASP A 59 -21.20 -5.37 16.59
C ASP A 59 -19.92 -6.01 16.03
N LEU A 60 -19.76 -7.31 16.19
CA LEU A 60 -18.64 -8.07 15.64
C LEU A 60 -18.62 -8.06 14.09
N SER A 61 -19.79 -8.09 13.45
CA SER A 61 -19.88 -7.99 11.98
C SER A 61 -19.36 -6.63 11.47
N SER A 62 -19.66 -5.54 12.17
CA SER A 62 -19.10 -4.22 11.85
C SER A 62 -17.58 -4.17 12.03
N LEU A 63 -17.04 -4.88 13.03
CA LEU A 63 -15.60 -5.01 13.23
C LEU A 63 -14.94 -5.88 12.16
N LEU A 64 -15.62 -6.93 11.69
CA LEU A 64 -15.16 -7.78 10.59
C LEU A 64 -14.92 -6.94 9.32
N ASP A 65 -15.85 -6.05 8.97
CA ASP A 65 -15.67 -5.12 7.85
C ASP A 65 -14.44 -4.20 8.04
N SER A 66 -14.21 -3.75 9.27
CA SER A 66 -13.04 -2.95 9.62
C SER A 66 -11.73 -3.75 9.52
N MET A 67 -11.72 -5.02 9.95
CA MET A 67 -10.58 -5.93 9.80
C MET A 67 -10.27 -6.16 8.32
N GLY A 68 -11.29 -6.42 7.49
CA GLY A 68 -11.15 -6.57 6.04
C GLY A 68 -10.51 -5.34 5.38
N GLN A 69 -10.88 -4.12 5.82
CA GLN A 69 -10.22 -2.88 5.35
C GLN A 69 -8.77 -2.79 5.80
N GLY A 70 -8.47 -3.20 7.04
CA GLY A 70 -7.10 -3.30 7.54
C GLY A 70 -6.25 -4.25 6.72
N ILE A 71 -6.79 -5.40 6.36
CA ILE A 71 -6.15 -6.39 5.47
C ILE A 71 -5.82 -5.77 4.11
N GLN A 72 -6.75 -5.03 3.49
CA GLN A 72 -6.49 -4.38 2.20
C GLN A 72 -5.40 -3.31 2.31
N THR A 73 -5.33 -2.58 3.44
CA THR A 73 -4.27 -1.60 3.68
C THR A 73 -2.89 -2.27 3.77
N ILE A 74 -2.79 -3.40 4.50
CA ILE A 74 -1.55 -4.18 4.60
C ILE A 74 -1.14 -4.74 3.24
N LYS A 75 -2.08 -5.29 2.47
CA LYS A 75 -1.82 -5.80 1.11
C LYS A 75 -1.30 -4.72 0.18
N ALA A 76 -1.88 -3.52 0.22
CA ALA A 76 -1.42 -2.41 -0.60
C ALA A 76 0.03 -2.01 -0.27
N ALA A 77 0.42 -2.09 1.01
CA ALA A 77 1.79 -1.83 1.43
C ALA A 77 2.75 -2.96 0.99
N ASP A 78 2.34 -4.21 1.09
CA ASP A 78 3.14 -5.38 0.70
C ASP A 78 3.42 -5.39 -0.82
N GLU A 79 2.40 -5.19 -1.64
CA GLU A 79 2.53 -5.05 -3.11
C GLU A 79 3.48 -3.90 -3.49
N ALA A 80 3.39 -2.78 -2.79
CA ALA A 80 4.29 -1.66 -3.03
C ALA A 80 5.74 -1.97 -2.60
N ILE A 81 5.96 -2.70 -1.50
CA ILE A 81 7.31 -3.15 -1.09
C ILE A 81 7.90 -4.10 -2.13
N GLU A 82 7.11 -5.00 -2.71
CA GLU A 82 7.57 -5.90 -3.78
C GLU A 82 8.02 -5.09 -5.02
N ALA A 83 7.22 -4.10 -5.41
CA ALA A 83 7.56 -3.22 -6.52
C ALA A 83 8.79 -2.35 -6.23
N ILE A 84 8.91 -1.77 -5.03
CA ILE A 84 10.11 -1.02 -4.58
C ILE A 84 11.34 -1.94 -4.58
N THR A 85 11.20 -3.19 -4.14
CA THR A 85 12.29 -4.17 -4.17
C THR A 85 12.75 -4.44 -5.60
N THR A 86 11.83 -4.50 -6.55
CA THR A 86 12.16 -4.65 -7.98
C THR A 86 12.92 -3.44 -8.51
N PHE A 87 12.49 -2.22 -8.17
CA PHE A 87 13.22 -1.00 -8.53
C PHE A 87 14.62 -0.92 -7.86
N ALA A 88 14.75 -1.33 -6.60
CA ALA A 88 16.03 -1.42 -5.94
C ALA A 88 16.98 -2.42 -6.64
N GLN A 89 16.47 -3.55 -7.09
CA GLN A 89 17.25 -4.51 -7.89
C GLN A 89 17.66 -3.92 -9.25
N GLN A 90 16.80 -3.16 -9.92
CA GLN A 90 17.15 -2.43 -11.14
C GLN A 90 18.22 -1.37 -10.88
N ALA A 91 18.09 -0.59 -9.80
CA ALA A 91 19.12 0.37 -9.40
C ALA A 91 20.48 -0.32 -9.17
N LYS A 92 20.49 -1.49 -8.51
CA LYS A 92 21.70 -2.30 -8.35
C LYS A 92 22.28 -2.74 -9.69
N ALA A 93 21.44 -3.21 -10.63
CA ALA A 93 21.91 -3.60 -11.96
C ALA A 93 22.53 -2.44 -12.73
N ILE A 94 21.93 -1.25 -12.66
CA ILE A 94 22.47 -0.02 -13.26
C ILE A 94 23.82 0.35 -12.63
N ALA A 95 23.94 0.29 -11.30
CA ALA A 95 25.19 0.56 -10.60
C ALA A 95 26.29 -0.45 -10.97
N ASN A 96 25.95 -1.74 -11.11
CA ASN A 96 26.92 -2.74 -11.59
C ASN A 96 27.34 -2.46 -13.04
N SER A 97 26.41 -2.09 -13.93
CA SER A 97 26.75 -1.71 -15.31
C SER A 97 27.67 -0.47 -15.36
N ALA A 98 27.42 0.48 -14.48
CA ALA A 98 28.32 1.66 -14.33
C ALA A 98 29.71 1.27 -13.82
N ARG A 99 29.79 0.29 -12.91
CA ARG A 99 31.06 -0.24 -12.37
C ARG A 99 31.90 -0.96 -13.41
N ASP A 100 31.21 -1.73 -14.27
CA ASP A 100 31.87 -2.51 -15.33
C ASP A 100 32.33 -1.63 -16.51
N GLU A 101 31.80 -0.40 -16.61
CA GLU A 101 32.18 0.54 -17.63
C GLU A 101 33.56 1.17 -17.29
N ALA A 102 34.45 1.19 -18.26
CA ALA A 102 35.77 1.77 -18.08
C ALA A 102 35.68 3.31 -17.93
N ALA A 103 36.24 3.83 -16.87
CA ALA A 103 36.50 5.27 -16.78
C ALA A 103 37.80 5.63 -17.44
N LYS A 104 37.83 6.77 -18.15
CA LYS A 104 39.04 7.32 -18.73
C LYS A 104 39.71 8.25 -17.70
N GLU A 105 40.84 7.79 -17.17
CA GLU A 105 41.63 8.57 -16.19
C GLU A 105 42.54 9.59 -16.83
N ASP A 106 43.08 9.25 -18.00
CA ASP A 106 44.08 10.05 -18.66
C ASP A 106 43.51 11.40 -19.12
N PRO A 107 44.26 12.49 -18.90
CA PRO A 107 43.88 13.80 -19.42
C PRO A 107 43.84 13.77 -20.95
N VAL A 108 42.97 14.61 -21.52
CA VAL A 108 42.89 14.78 -22.97
C VAL A 108 44.23 15.41 -23.45
N LYS A 109 44.96 14.68 -24.30
CA LYS A 109 46.23 15.16 -24.83
C LYS A 109 46.06 15.90 -26.15
N GLY A 110 46.70 17.07 -26.26
CA GLY A 110 46.82 17.78 -27.52
C GLY A 110 48.03 17.29 -28.29
N SER A 111 47.87 17.11 -29.59
CA SER A 111 48.95 16.72 -30.52
C SER A 111 49.26 17.83 -31.51
N GLY A 112 50.50 18.01 -31.83
CA GLY A 112 50.97 19.01 -32.76
C GLY A 112 52.11 19.87 -32.17
N THR A 113 52.63 20.81 -32.94
CA THR A 113 53.62 21.78 -32.51
C THR A 113 52.96 23.14 -32.38
N PHE A 114 53.34 23.88 -31.34
CA PHE A 114 52.86 25.23 -31.12
C PHE A 114 53.19 26.16 -32.35
N ASP A 115 52.14 26.81 -32.83
CA ASP A 115 52.24 27.82 -33.92
C ASP A 115 51.66 29.16 -33.43
N LYS A 116 52.55 30.11 -33.25
CA LYS A 116 52.20 31.44 -32.78
C LYS A 116 51.27 32.21 -33.73
N GLU A 117 51.34 31.96 -35.03
CA GLU A 117 50.47 32.63 -36.01
C GLU A 117 49.04 32.05 -35.95
N ALA A 118 48.93 30.82 -35.53
CA ALA A 118 47.60 30.15 -35.30
C ALA A 118 47.08 30.43 -33.89
N ALA A 119 47.90 30.92 -32.95
CA ALA A 119 47.53 31.19 -31.55
C ALA A 119 47.19 32.68 -31.33
N LYS A 120 46.39 33.25 -32.24
CA LYS A 120 45.98 34.67 -32.17
C LYS A 120 44.60 34.84 -31.52
N THR A 121 44.33 36.05 -31.04
CA THR A 121 43.03 36.46 -30.50
C THR A 121 41.90 36.06 -31.43
N GLY A 122 40.91 35.38 -30.90
CA GLY A 122 39.75 34.91 -31.65
C GLY A 122 39.90 33.49 -32.23
N ALA A 123 41.06 32.81 -32.10
CA ALA A 123 41.16 31.37 -32.35
C ALA A 123 40.29 30.60 -31.38
N LYS A 124 39.63 29.56 -31.86
CA LYS A 124 38.56 28.83 -31.09
C LYS A 124 38.84 27.35 -30.96
N ILE A 125 38.40 26.79 -29.87
CA ILE A 125 38.41 25.35 -29.62
C ILE A 125 37.04 24.96 -28.98
N SER A 126 36.52 23.80 -29.31
CA SER A 126 35.30 23.29 -28.70
C SER A 126 35.61 22.47 -27.45
N VAL A 127 35.05 22.88 -26.33
CA VAL A 127 35.15 22.19 -25.06
C VAL A 127 33.75 21.76 -24.64
N THR A 128 33.60 20.51 -24.31
CA THR A 128 32.38 19.96 -23.74
C THR A 128 32.65 19.59 -22.30
N LEU A 129 31.93 20.19 -21.38
CA LEU A 129 32.01 19.89 -19.96
C LEU A 129 30.60 19.37 -19.51
N ASN A 130 30.54 18.16 -18.97
CA ASN A 130 29.30 17.54 -18.53
C ASN A 130 28.17 17.51 -19.59
N GLY A 131 28.55 17.32 -20.87
CA GLY A 131 27.61 17.31 -21.99
C GLY A 131 27.22 18.69 -22.53
N VAL A 132 27.70 19.79 -21.93
CA VAL A 132 27.51 21.16 -22.43
C VAL A 132 28.69 21.54 -23.29
N THR A 133 28.45 21.72 -24.60
CA THR A 133 29.49 22.10 -25.55
C THR A 133 29.55 23.62 -25.76
N LYS A 134 30.74 24.17 -25.66
CA LYS A 134 31.03 25.59 -25.91
C LYS A 134 32.24 25.78 -26.80
N GLU A 135 32.23 26.82 -27.62
CA GLU A 135 33.42 27.28 -28.31
C GLU A 135 34.15 28.31 -27.44
N ILE A 136 35.32 27.93 -27.00
CA ILE A 136 36.20 28.80 -26.21
C ILE A 136 37.15 29.52 -27.18
N ALA A 137 37.10 30.85 -27.16
CA ALA A 137 37.92 31.69 -27.99
C ALA A 137 39.07 32.33 -27.19
N LEU A 138 40.27 32.41 -27.75
CA LEU A 138 41.38 33.15 -27.16
C LEU A 138 41.05 34.64 -27.03
N GLY A 139 41.19 35.17 -25.82
CA GLY A 139 41.00 36.61 -25.54
C GLY A 139 42.25 37.44 -25.80
N SER A 140 43.40 36.79 -25.98
CA SER A 140 44.68 37.41 -26.25
C SER A 140 45.57 36.51 -27.10
N ASP A 141 46.53 37.11 -27.83
CA ASP A 141 47.56 36.38 -28.58
C ASP A 141 48.48 35.61 -27.61
N ALA A 142 48.82 34.37 -27.92
CA ALA A 142 49.79 33.57 -27.17
C ALA A 142 51.15 33.68 -27.81
N ALA A 143 52.20 33.98 -27.00
CA ALA A 143 53.57 34.14 -27.47
C ALA A 143 54.34 32.79 -27.47
N ASP A 144 53.92 31.86 -26.60
CA ASP A 144 54.55 30.57 -26.35
C ASP A 144 53.48 29.61 -25.82
N GLU A 145 53.88 28.37 -25.52
CA GLU A 145 53.02 27.28 -25.00
C GLU A 145 52.36 27.65 -23.68
N ASP A 146 53.10 28.24 -22.75
CA ASP A 146 52.62 28.67 -21.45
C ASP A 146 51.58 29.81 -21.58
N GLY A 147 51.84 30.71 -22.52
CA GLY A 147 50.93 31.80 -22.88
C GLY A 147 49.62 31.27 -23.46
N LEU A 148 49.69 30.23 -24.28
CA LEU A 148 48.49 29.57 -24.81
C LEU A 148 47.65 28.92 -23.68
N VAL A 149 48.31 28.21 -22.77
CA VAL A 149 47.65 27.60 -21.59
C VAL A 149 47.01 28.67 -20.72
N ALA A 150 47.71 29.76 -20.43
CA ALA A 150 47.18 30.86 -19.62
C ALA A 150 45.97 31.53 -20.28
N ALA A 151 46.03 31.76 -21.60
CA ALA A 151 44.93 32.34 -22.37
C ALA A 151 43.70 31.42 -22.40
N LEU A 152 43.87 30.10 -22.60
CA LEU A 152 42.79 29.12 -22.59
C LEU A 152 42.13 29.01 -21.21
N ASN A 153 42.94 28.91 -20.14
CA ASN A 153 42.40 28.85 -18.77
C ASN A 153 41.65 30.14 -18.38
N THR A 154 42.12 31.30 -18.88
CA THR A 154 41.41 32.57 -18.66
C THR A 154 40.12 32.62 -19.43
N ALA A 155 40.09 32.14 -20.66
CA ALA A 155 38.91 32.09 -21.50
C ALA A 155 37.84 31.08 -20.90
N MET A 156 38.30 29.93 -20.39
CA MET A 156 37.45 28.97 -19.70
C MET A 156 36.78 29.56 -18.45
N LYS A 157 37.52 30.30 -17.64
CA LYS A 157 37.00 30.98 -16.45
C LYS A 157 36.05 32.13 -16.78
N ALA A 158 36.26 32.81 -17.91
CA ALA A 158 35.40 33.91 -18.35
C ALA A 158 34.10 33.47 -18.99
N ASP A 159 34.01 32.23 -19.47
CA ASP A 159 32.80 31.70 -20.09
C ASP A 159 31.76 31.30 -19.02
N THR A 160 30.69 32.09 -18.92
CA THR A 160 29.59 31.85 -17.99
C THR A 160 28.61 30.73 -18.44
N GLY A 161 28.83 30.17 -19.63
CA GLY A 161 27.97 29.16 -20.21
C GLY A 161 28.11 27.78 -19.59
N PHE A 162 29.22 27.53 -18.86
CA PHE A 162 29.42 26.33 -18.04
C PHE A 162 28.98 26.51 -16.57
N GLY A 163 28.47 27.69 -16.21
CA GLY A 163 28.32 28.11 -14.82
C GLY A 163 29.58 28.67 -14.19
N ALA A 164 29.48 29.62 -13.25
CA ALA A 164 30.60 30.33 -12.65
C ALA A 164 31.63 29.41 -11.97
N THR A 165 31.28 28.17 -11.65
CA THR A 165 32.14 27.16 -11.00
C THR A 165 32.62 26.07 -11.95
N ASP A 166 31.91 25.80 -13.02
CA ASP A 166 32.19 24.65 -13.90
C ASP A 166 33.35 24.90 -14.86
N GLY A 167 33.49 26.10 -15.41
CA GLY A 167 34.60 26.46 -16.25
C GLY A 167 35.97 26.47 -15.52
N ALA A 168 35.98 26.53 -14.19
CA ALA A 168 37.21 26.43 -13.38
C ALA A 168 37.59 24.97 -13.06
N LYS A 169 36.72 24.00 -13.32
CA LYS A 169 36.99 22.59 -13.06
C LYS A 169 37.82 21.91 -14.15
N ALA A 170 37.72 22.38 -15.39
CA ALA A 170 38.61 21.94 -16.48
C ALA A 170 39.81 22.86 -16.57
N THR A 171 41.00 22.28 -16.58
CA THR A 171 42.27 23.00 -16.62
C THR A 171 43.10 22.55 -17.81
N PHE A 172 43.62 23.52 -18.58
CA PHE A 172 44.66 23.30 -19.58
C PHE A 172 46.03 23.39 -18.90
N ALA A 173 46.92 22.49 -19.26
CA ALA A 173 48.28 22.47 -18.77
C ALA A 173 49.24 22.13 -19.91
N TYR A 174 50.51 22.56 -19.80
CA TYR A 174 51.58 22.17 -20.70
C TYR A 174 52.77 21.67 -19.90
N SER A 175 53.37 20.60 -20.37
CA SER A 175 54.59 20.04 -19.81
C SER A 175 55.47 19.57 -20.96
N ALA A 176 56.80 19.68 -20.80
CA ALA A 176 57.74 19.22 -21.81
C ALA A 176 57.69 17.75 -22.12
N ASP A 177 57.24 16.93 -21.14
CA ASP A 177 57.14 15.47 -21.23
C ASP A 177 55.78 15.02 -21.80
N ASP A 178 54.70 15.65 -21.38
CA ASP A 178 53.34 15.23 -21.75
C ASP A 178 52.69 16.08 -22.86
N GLY A 179 53.30 17.22 -23.19
CA GLY A 179 52.74 18.19 -24.12
C GLY A 179 51.57 18.96 -23.53
N PHE A 180 50.60 19.34 -24.39
CA PHE A 180 49.37 19.98 -23.95
C PHE A 180 48.40 18.96 -23.43
N THR A 181 47.84 19.27 -22.28
CA THR A 181 46.84 18.41 -21.63
C THR A 181 45.63 19.21 -21.15
N VAL A 182 44.47 18.58 -21.15
CA VAL A 182 43.24 19.12 -20.53
C VAL A 182 42.72 18.09 -19.56
N SER A 183 42.49 18.51 -18.34
CA SER A 183 41.96 17.64 -17.30
C SER A 183 40.90 18.33 -16.45
N VAL A 184 39.96 17.56 -15.90
CA VAL A 184 39.17 17.95 -14.75
C VAL A 184 39.93 17.63 -13.47
N GLY A 185 39.66 18.35 -12.39
CA GLY A 185 40.35 18.16 -11.12
C GLY A 185 40.27 16.72 -10.61
N GLU A 186 41.33 16.25 -9.93
CA GLU A 186 41.36 14.93 -9.29
C GLU A 186 40.16 14.74 -8.38
N GLY A 187 39.44 13.63 -8.53
CA GLY A 187 38.21 13.34 -7.74
C GLY A 187 36.98 14.13 -8.20
N SER A 188 37.05 14.87 -9.31
CA SER A 188 35.88 15.56 -9.88
C SER A 188 34.95 14.57 -10.55
N ALA A 189 33.62 14.77 -10.37
CA ALA A 189 32.57 14.04 -11.07
C ALA A 189 32.38 14.45 -12.53
N ASP A 190 33.17 15.42 -12.97
CA ASP A 190 32.96 16.05 -14.27
C ASP A 190 33.66 15.29 -15.40
N THR A 191 33.07 15.35 -16.60
CA THR A 191 33.70 14.90 -17.84
C THR A 191 34.13 16.08 -18.64
N VAL A 192 35.31 16.00 -19.26
CA VAL A 192 35.74 16.97 -20.24
C VAL A 192 36.05 16.29 -21.56
N SER A 193 35.51 16.80 -22.65
CA SER A 193 35.87 16.44 -24.01
C SER A 193 36.30 17.67 -24.77
N VAL A 194 37.38 17.55 -25.45
CA VAL A 194 37.94 18.67 -26.21
C VAL A 194 38.16 18.25 -27.65
N SER A 195 37.69 19.07 -28.58
CA SER A 195 37.88 18.83 -30.01
C SER A 195 38.20 20.13 -30.76
N GLY A 196 39.12 20.05 -31.68
CA GLY A 196 39.51 21.17 -32.52
C GLY A 196 41.03 21.46 -32.47
N THR A 197 41.48 22.43 -33.26
CA THR A 197 42.89 22.86 -33.34
C THR A 197 43.01 24.31 -32.96
N ILE A 198 43.88 24.59 -32.03
CA ILE A 198 44.16 25.94 -31.58
C ILE A 198 45.68 26.10 -31.38
N GLY A 199 46.26 27.21 -31.89
CA GLY A 199 47.70 27.40 -31.79
C GLY A 199 48.56 26.28 -32.39
N GLY A 200 48.07 25.59 -33.44
CA GLY A 200 48.74 24.41 -34.03
C GLY A 200 48.53 23.10 -33.26
N ILE A 201 47.95 23.16 -32.08
CA ILE A 201 47.68 21.97 -31.25
C ILE A 201 46.29 21.47 -31.52
N THR A 202 46.16 20.18 -31.91
CA THR A 202 44.88 19.49 -32.13
C THR A 202 44.57 18.66 -30.92
N PHE A 203 43.41 18.92 -30.34
CA PHE A 203 42.83 18.15 -29.27
C PHE A 203 41.72 17.24 -29.84
N SER A 204 41.72 15.97 -29.39
CA SER A 204 40.66 15.02 -29.71
C SER A 204 40.65 13.94 -28.62
N GLY A 205 39.70 14.06 -27.70
CA GLY A 205 39.62 13.10 -26.62
C GLY A 205 38.58 13.47 -25.59
N GLU A 206 38.43 12.58 -24.65
CA GLU A 206 37.49 12.69 -23.53
C GLU A 206 38.16 12.15 -22.27
N GLN A 207 38.02 12.85 -21.16
CA GLN A 207 38.37 12.37 -19.83
C GLN A 207 37.08 12.16 -19.03
N GLY A 208 37.02 11.12 -18.24
CA GLY A 208 35.81 10.65 -17.55
C GLY A 208 34.96 9.74 -18.45
N SER A 209 33.90 9.17 -17.93
CA SER A 209 33.02 8.32 -18.70
C SER A 209 31.61 8.91 -18.79
N SER A 210 31.23 9.36 -19.98
CA SER A 210 29.87 9.81 -20.27
C SER A 210 28.84 8.70 -20.11
N ALA A 211 29.24 7.43 -20.34
CA ALA A 211 28.40 6.29 -20.10
C ALA A 211 28.06 6.13 -18.59
N ARG A 212 29.07 6.28 -17.71
CA ARG A 212 28.87 6.25 -16.26
C ARG A 212 27.95 7.37 -15.76
N ILE A 213 28.06 8.60 -16.33
CA ILE A 213 27.14 9.71 -16.02
C ILE A 213 25.70 9.35 -16.44
N ASN A 214 25.51 8.68 -17.57
CA ASN A 214 24.20 8.25 -17.98
C ASN A 214 23.62 7.19 -17.03
N TYR A 215 24.43 6.25 -16.54
CA TYR A 215 24.02 5.31 -15.52
C TYR A 215 23.70 6.00 -14.18
N GLU A 216 24.49 6.99 -13.77
CA GLU A 216 24.19 7.82 -12.59
C GLU A 216 22.82 8.48 -12.68
N LYS A 217 22.51 9.12 -13.82
CA LYS A 217 21.20 9.72 -14.08
C LYS A 217 20.07 8.68 -14.04
N GLN A 218 20.28 7.51 -14.66
CA GLN A 218 19.29 6.42 -14.63
C GLN A 218 19.07 5.89 -13.21
N PHE A 219 20.14 5.74 -12.43
CA PHE A 219 20.06 5.34 -11.03
C PHE A 219 19.22 6.33 -10.23
N ASN A 220 19.51 7.63 -10.34
CA ASN A 220 18.79 8.70 -9.65
C ASN A 220 17.30 8.74 -10.08
N ALA A 221 17.00 8.53 -11.36
CA ALA A 221 15.63 8.43 -11.86
C ALA A 221 14.87 7.24 -11.23
N ILE A 222 15.54 6.11 -10.98
CA ILE A 222 14.93 4.97 -10.27
C ILE A 222 14.65 5.32 -8.80
N LEU A 223 15.52 6.07 -8.13
CA LEU A 223 15.26 6.53 -6.76
C LEU A 223 14.01 7.42 -6.69
N GLU A 224 13.82 8.31 -7.66
CA GLU A 224 12.60 9.12 -7.77
C GLU A 224 11.34 8.23 -7.95
N GLN A 225 11.45 7.15 -8.73
CA GLN A 225 10.33 6.20 -8.90
C GLN A 225 10.02 5.45 -7.60
N ILE A 226 11.03 5.09 -6.81
CA ILE A 226 10.86 4.50 -5.48
C ILE A 226 10.09 5.47 -4.58
N ASP A 227 10.45 6.74 -4.56
CA ASP A 227 9.78 7.76 -3.76
C ASP A 227 8.33 8.00 -4.18
N GLN A 228 8.06 8.01 -5.49
CA GLN A 228 6.70 8.13 -6.02
C GLN A 228 5.85 6.92 -5.61
N LEU A 229 6.38 5.71 -5.78
CA LEU A 229 5.67 4.48 -5.44
C LEU A 229 5.38 4.37 -3.93
N ALA A 230 6.36 4.77 -3.09
CA ALA A 230 6.15 4.84 -1.64
C ALA A 230 5.02 5.82 -1.26
N LYS A 231 4.86 6.93 -2.01
CA LYS A 231 3.76 7.89 -1.81
C LYS A 231 2.41 7.34 -2.29
N ASP A 232 2.40 6.60 -3.39
CA ASP A 232 1.19 6.11 -4.03
C ASP A 232 0.58 4.91 -3.30
N ALA A 233 1.35 4.22 -2.46
CA ALA A 233 0.95 3.03 -1.69
C ALA A 233 -0.05 3.36 -0.57
N SER A 234 -1.12 4.09 -0.88
CA SER A 234 -2.14 4.48 0.09
C SER A 234 -3.46 3.75 -0.14
N TYR A 235 -4.09 3.28 0.92
CA TYR A 235 -5.45 2.77 0.90
C TYR A 235 -6.32 3.59 1.84
N LYS A 236 -7.40 4.21 1.31
CA LYS A 236 -8.33 5.09 2.07
C LYS A 236 -7.64 6.18 2.90
N GLY A 237 -6.53 6.72 2.41
CA GLY A 237 -5.79 7.79 3.09
C GLY A 237 -4.79 7.31 4.16
N VAL A 238 -4.65 6.00 4.37
CA VAL A 238 -3.59 5.42 5.21
C VAL A 238 -2.49 4.88 4.31
N ASN A 239 -1.27 5.31 4.55
CA ASN A 239 -0.08 4.84 3.85
C ASN A 239 0.96 4.32 4.85
N LEU A 240 1.06 2.99 4.97
CA LEU A 240 1.99 2.33 5.88
C LEU A 240 3.46 2.54 5.49
N LEU A 241 3.75 2.91 4.23
CA LEU A 241 5.10 3.18 3.75
C LEU A 241 5.54 4.63 3.99
N GLN A 242 4.65 5.48 4.54
CA GLN A 242 4.93 6.86 4.94
C GLN A 242 4.71 7.08 6.44
N LYS A 243 5.06 6.11 7.28
CA LYS A 243 4.96 6.19 8.74
C LYS A 243 3.54 6.40 9.29
N ASN A 244 2.48 6.16 8.50
CA ASN A 244 1.13 6.16 9.05
C ASN A 244 0.89 4.83 9.78
N ASP A 245 0.47 4.91 11.02
CA ASP A 245 0.12 3.73 11.80
C ASP A 245 -1.30 3.26 11.46
N LEU A 246 -1.52 1.95 11.49
CA LEU A 246 -2.82 1.32 11.33
C LEU A 246 -3.19 0.57 12.60
N THR A 247 -4.32 0.94 13.23
CA THR A 247 -4.89 0.21 14.36
C THR A 247 -6.07 -0.63 13.89
N VAL A 248 -6.00 -1.95 14.06
CA VAL A 248 -7.10 -2.88 13.80
C VAL A 248 -7.66 -3.37 15.14
N ILE A 249 -8.98 -3.22 15.32
CA ILE A 249 -9.69 -3.57 16.55
C ILE A 249 -10.42 -4.89 16.33
N PHE A 250 -10.37 -5.81 17.31
CA PHE A 250 -10.88 -7.17 17.20
C PHE A 250 -12.13 -7.45 18.05
N ASN A 251 -12.48 -6.56 19.00
CA ASN A 251 -13.61 -6.76 19.88
C ASN A 251 -14.39 -5.47 20.13
N GLU A 252 -15.61 -5.61 20.60
CA GLU A 252 -16.59 -4.55 20.77
C GLU A 252 -16.19 -3.53 21.85
N ASP A 253 -15.44 -3.94 22.88
CA ASP A 253 -14.97 -3.07 23.96
C ASP A 253 -13.61 -2.40 23.67
N ARG A 254 -13.03 -2.68 22.46
CA ARG A 254 -11.75 -2.16 21.97
C ARG A 254 -10.54 -2.51 22.83
N SER A 255 -10.66 -3.46 23.73
CA SER A 255 -9.55 -3.92 24.57
C SER A 255 -8.55 -4.81 23.80
N SER A 256 -9.03 -5.49 22.75
CA SER A 256 -8.22 -6.32 21.87
C SER A 256 -8.01 -5.62 20.53
N LYS A 257 -6.77 -5.23 20.26
CA LYS A 257 -6.36 -4.54 19.03
C LYS A 257 -4.95 -4.93 18.64
N ILE A 258 -4.58 -4.67 17.41
CA ILE A 258 -3.21 -4.69 16.92
C ILE A 258 -2.87 -3.29 16.37
N ASP A 259 -1.74 -2.75 16.78
CA ASP A 259 -1.20 -1.49 16.26
C ASP A 259 -0.05 -1.85 15.30
N ILE A 260 -0.29 -1.69 14.00
CA ILE A 260 0.69 -1.92 12.94
C ILE A 260 1.40 -0.61 12.67
N LYS A 261 2.71 -0.61 12.90
CA LYS A 261 3.52 0.58 12.71
C LYS A 261 3.83 0.78 11.25
N GLY A 262 3.61 2.02 10.79
CA GLY A 262 4.08 2.44 9.48
C GLY A 262 5.59 2.58 9.45
N VAL A 263 6.17 2.32 8.29
CA VAL A 263 7.62 2.40 8.01
C VAL A 263 7.89 3.50 6.99
N ASP A 264 9.13 3.91 6.88
CA ASP A 264 9.57 4.82 5.82
C ASP A 264 10.24 4.00 4.72
N ALA A 265 9.55 3.79 3.63
CA ALA A 265 10.06 3.09 2.46
C ALA A 265 10.47 4.04 1.32
N SER A 266 10.64 5.34 1.60
CA SER A 266 11.25 6.28 0.68
C SER A 266 12.75 5.98 0.47
N SER A 267 13.34 6.54 -0.56
CA SER A 267 14.77 6.45 -0.81
C SER A 267 15.58 6.89 0.42
N GLU A 268 15.18 8.00 1.06
CA GLU A 268 15.81 8.50 2.28
C GLU A 268 15.64 7.53 3.46
N GLY A 269 14.42 7.00 3.68
CA GLY A 269 14.13 6.04 4.75
C GLY A 269 14.88 4.73 4.60
N LEU A 270 15.13 4.30 3.37
CA LEU A 270 15.93 3.13 3.02
C LEU A 270 17.44 3.39 3.04
N GLY A 271 17.89 4.65 3.30
CA GLY A 271 19.29 5.03 3.30
C GLY A 271 19.92 5.11 1.91
N LEU A 272 19.10 5.15 0.85
CA LEU A 272 19.54 5.38 -0.51
C LEU A 272 19.79 6.88 -0.71
N LYS A 273 20.97 7.20 -1.25
CA LYS A 273 21.35 8.56 -1.58
C LYS A 273 21.46 8.72 -3.08
N GLU A 274 21.19 9.93 -3.55
CA GLU A 274 21.46 10.27 -4.94
C GLU A 274 22.91 9.96 -5.29
N ALA A 275 23.09 9.29 -6.39
CA ALA A 275 24.40 8.98 -6.92
C ALA A 275 25.05 10.25 -7.46
N SER A 276 26.33 10.39 -7.19
CA SER A 276 27.16 11.46 -7.72
C SER A 276 28.62 10.99 -7.86
N GLY A 277 29.32 11.53 -8.83
CA GLY A 277 30.73 11.26 -8.99
C GLY A 277 31.09 9.94 -9.68
N TRP A 278 30.15 9.32 -10.39
CA TRP A 278 30.40 8.05 -11.08
C TRP A 278 31.27 8.16 -12.32
N ALA A 279 31.45 9.38 -12.86
CA ALA A 279 32.35 9.61 -13.99
C ALA A 279 33.82 9.30 -13.67
N ASN A 280 34.19 9.31 -12.39
CA ASN A 280 35.54 9.07 -11.92
C ASN A 280 36.03 7.65 -12.15
N ALA A 281 37.31 7.49 -12.27
CA ALA A 281 37.98 6.19 -12.34
C ALA A 281 37.83 5.36 -11.05
N ASP A 282 37.72 6.03 -9.90
CA ASP A 282 37.49 5.37 -8.62
C ASP A 282 36.07 4.85 -8.52
N ASN A 283 35.92 3.51 -8.43
CA ASN A 283 34.64 2.85 -8.27
C ASN A 283 34.02 3.04 -6.89
N LYS A 284 34.66 3.75 -5.97
CA LYS A 284 34.24 3.87 -4.57
C LYS A 284 32.83 4.45 -4.40
N ALA A 285 32.47 5.45 -5.20
CA ALA A 285 31.14 6.04 -5.17
C ALA A 285 30.07 5.01 -5.64
N ILE A 286 30.38 4.24 -6.69
CA ILE A 286 29.52 3.20 -7.23
C ILE A 286 29.39 2.04 -6.23
N ASP A 287 30.51 1.58 -5.65
CA ASP A 287 30.52 0.51 -4.63
C ASP A 287 29.72 0.91 -3.38
N THR A 288 29.79 2.18 -3.00
CA THR A 288 28.96 2.71 -1.89
C THR A 288 27.48 2.68 -2.24
N ALA A 289 27.10 3.07 -3.46
CA ALA A 289 25.73 3.00 -3.94
C ALA A 289 25.22 1.54 -3.98
N ILE A 290 26.03 0.59 -4.50
CA ILE A 290 25.66 -0.84 -4.50
C ILE A 290 25.43 -1.35 -3.07
N SER A 291 26.34 -1.00 -2.15
CA SER A 291 26.23 -1.42 -0.74
C SER A 291 24.98 -0.84 -0.07
N SER A 292 24.62 0.42 -0.34
CA SER A 292 23.40 1.04 0.18
C SER A 292 22.14 0.38 -0.38
N VAL A 293 22.14 0.01 -1.67
CA VAL A 293 21.02 -0.71 -2.29
C VAL A 293 20.86 -2.11 -1.70
N ASP A 294 21.94 -2.83 -1.42
CA ASP A 294 21.87 -4.14 -0.77
C ASP A 294 21.32 -4.05 0.67
N ALA A 295 21.69 -3.02 1.39
CA ALA A 295 21.12 -2.74 2.71
C ALA A 295 19.63 -2.42 2.62
N ALA A 296 19.22 -1.59 1.64
CA ALA A 296 17.82 -1.26 1.38
C ALA A 296 16.99 -2.49 1.04
N ILE A 297 17.48 -3.37 0.16
CA ILE A 297 16.79 -4.64 -0.16
C ILE A 297 16.64 -5.52 1.09
N SER A 298 17.61 -5.53 1.98
CA SER A 298 17.53 -6.29 3.23
C SER A 298 16.49 -5.69 4.19
N GLN A 299 16.41 -4.36 4.27
CA GLN A 299 15.38 -3.66 5.04
C GLN A 299 13.98 -3.92 4.47
N LEU A 300 13.80 -3.82 3.15
CA LEU A 300 12.53 -4.10 2.47
C LEU A 300 12.03 -5.51 2.77
N ARG A 301 12.92 -6.51 2.76
CA ARG A 301 12.56 -7.89 3.14
C ARG A 301 12.11 -8.01 4.59
N THR A 302 12.73 -7.25 5.49
CA THR A 302 12.32 -7.23 6.90
C THR A 302 10.94 -6.60 7.05
N MET A 303 10.69 -5.46 6.38
CA MET A 303 9.39 -4.78 6.36
C MET A 303 8.28 -5.67 5.77
N ALA A 304 8.55 -6.35 4.65
CA ALA A 304 7.62 -7.32 4.05
C ALA A 304 7.30 -8.47 5.02
N SER A 305 8.31 -9.00 5.72
CA SER A 305 8.10 -10.05 6.72
C SER A 305 7.24 -9.58 7.90
N GLU A 306 7.45 -8.35 8.38
CA GLU A 306 6.63 -7.76 9.45
C GLU A 306 5.18 -7.56 9.03
N PHE A 307 4.94 -7.02 7.83
CA PHE A 307 3.59 -6.86 7.29
C PHE A 307 2.94 -8.20 6.99
N GLY A 308 3.67 -9.20 6.48
CA GLY A 308 3.18 -10.56 6.29
C GLY A 308 2.76 -11.23 7.60
N ASN A 309 3.52 -11.05 8.68
CA ASN A 309 3.15 -11.53 10.00
C ASN A 309 1.89 -10.83 10.53
N ASN A 310 1.82 -9.51 10.42
CA ASN A 310 0.65 -8.72 10.83
C ASN A 310 -0.60 -9.10 10.02
N TYR A 311 -0.45 -9.28 8.70
CA TYR A 311 -1.50 -9.78 7.82
C TYR A 311 -2.05 -11.12 8.33
N SER A 312 -1.15 -12.08 8.61
CA SER A 312 -1.55 -13.41 9.10
C SER A 312 -2.28 -13.35 10.44
N VAL A 313 -1.86 -12.46 11.34
CA VAL A 313 -2.54 -12.25 12.62
C VAL A 313 -3.94 -11.68 12.41
N VAL A 314 -4.09 -10.64 11.57
CA VAL A 314 -5.39 -10.01 11.31
C VAL A 314 -6.33 -11.00 10.61
N GLN A 315 -5.84 -11.77 9.62
CA GLN A 315 -6.63 -12.78 8.92
C GLN A 315 -7.12 -13.88 9.86
N ASN A 316 -6.26 -14.43 10.71
CA ASN A 316 -6.67 -15.43 11.71
C ASN A 316 -7.72 -14.86 12.68
N ARG A 317 -7.65 -13.56 13.00
CA ARG A 317 -8.65 -12.89 13.85
C ARG A 317 -9.96 -12.67 13.10
N GLU A 318 -9.90 -12.32 11.82
CA GLU A 318 -11.07 -12.23 10.94
C GLU A 318 -11.82 -13.57 10.91
N ASP A 319 -11.12 -14.67 10.58
CA ASP A 319 -11.70 -16.03 10.54
C ASP A 319 -12.30 -16.44 11.89
N PHE A 320 -11.61 -16.15 12.99
CA PHE A 320 -12.12 -16.41 14.35
C PHE A 320 -13.39 -15.62 14.64
N THR A 321 -13.42 -14.33 14.27
CA THR A 321 -14.58 -13.46 14.50
C THR A 321 -15.77 -13.91 13.68
N GLU A 322 -15.59 -14.32 12.43
CA GLU A 322 -16.64 -14.89 11.58
C GLU A 322 -17.24 -16.16 12.22
N ASN A 323 -16.39 -17.08 12.68
CA ASN A 323 -16.83 -18.27 13.38
C ASN A 323 -17.57 -17.93 14.67
N LEU A 324 -17.11 -16.93 15.43
CA LEU A 324 -17.78 -16.49 16.65
C LEU A 324 -19.15 -15.88 16.36
N ILE A 325 -19.31 -15.09 15.30
CA ILE A 325 -20.60 -14.55 14.84
C ILE A 325 -21.58 -15.71 14.57
N ASN A 326 -21.12 -16.75 13.86
CA ASN A 326 -21.92 -17.92 13.56
C ASN A 326 -22.38 -18.65 14.84
N VAL A 327 -21.48 -18.82 15.81
CA VAL A 327 -21.81 -19.45 17.11
C VAL A 327 -22.82 -18.61 17.90
N LEU A 328 -22.67 -17.28 17.93
CA LEU A 328 -23.58 -16.37 18.62
C LEU A 328 -24.98 -16.39 17.98
N THR A 329 -25.04 -16.38 16.66
CA THR A 329 -26.30 -16.45 15.90
C THR A 329 -26.99 -17.80 16.11
N GLU A 330 -26.24 -18.92 16.00
CA GLU A 330 -26.80 -20.26 16.31
C GLU A 330 -27.28 -20.34 17.75
N GLY A 331 -26.55 -19.75 18.71
CA GLY A 331 -26.98 -19.68 20.11
C GLY A 331 -28.25 -18.89 20.29
N ALA A 332 -28.43 -17.78 19.62
CA ALA A 332 -29.64 -16.97 19.63
C ALA A 332 -30.82 -17.73 18.99
N ASP A 333 -30.58 -18.42 17.89
CA ASP A 333 -31.59 -19.23 17.19
C ASP A 333 -32.08 -20.41 18.04
N LYS A 334 -31.18 -21.13 18.68
CA LYS A 334 -31.58 -22.23 19.61
C LYS A 334 -32.47 -21.77 20.76
N LEU A 335 -32.34 -20.50 21.18
CA LEU A 335 -33.19 -19.93 22.22
C LEU A 335 -34.56 -19.50 21.70
N THR A 336 -34.68 -19.13 20.43
CA THR A 336 -35.89 -18.48 19.88
C THR A 336 -36.59 -19.27 18.80
N LEU A 337 -35.90 -20.13 18.01
CA LEU A 337 -36.55 -20.89 16.93
C LEU A 337 -37.49 -21.96 17.44
N ALA A 338 -38.58 -22.16 16.71
CA ALA A 338 -39.52 -23.24 16.91
C ALA A 338 -39.14 -24.47 16.06
N ASP A 339 -39.43 -25.67 16.58
CA ASP A 339 -39.44 -26.88 15.74
C ASP A 339 -40.73 -26.89 14.90
N MET A 340 -40.56 -26.62 13.61
CA MET A 340 -41.67 -26.52 12.66
C MET A 340 -42.47 -27.83 12.53
N ASN A 341 -41.84 -28.99 12.76
CA ASN A 341 -42.51 -30.28 12.71
C ASN A 341 -43.39 -30.44 13.94
N GLU A 342 -42.86 -30.07 15.12
CA GLU A 342 -43.63 -30.10 16.36
C GLU A 342 -44.82 -29.13 16.31
N GLU A 343 -44.61 -27.88 15.90
CA GLU A 343 -45.66 -26.88 15.81
C GLU A 343 -46.71 -27.23 14.74
N SER A 344 -46.31 -27.86 13.61
CA SER A 344 -47.26 -28.37 12.60
C SER A 344 -48.11 -29.50 13.13
N ALA A 345 -47.54 -30.44 13.88
CA ALA A 345 -48.26 -31.50 14.53
C ALA A 345 -49.24 -30.97 15.61
N ASN A 346 -48.77 -29.98 16.40
CA ASN A 346 -49.61 -29.28 17.38
C ASN A 346 -50.78 -28.56 16.72
N MET A 347 -50.57 -27.88 15.58
CA MET A 347 -51.62 -27.22 14.81
C MET A 347 -52.72 -28.21 14.37
N LEU A 348 -52.33 -29.36 13.79
CA LEU A 348 -53.28 -30.41 13.37
C LEU A 348 -54.07 -30.97 14.56
N ALA A 349 -53.39 -31.22 15.69
CA ALA A 349 -54.04 -31.70 16.92
C ALA A 349 -55.04 -30.66 17.46
N LEU A 350 -54.69 -29.36 17.46
CA LEU A 350 -55.53 -28.26 17.90
C LEU A 350 -56.74 -28.06 16.97
N GLN A 351 -56.58 -28.16 15.65
CA GLN A 351 -57.66 -28.11 14.67
C GLN A 351 -58.63 -29.25 14.89
N THR A 352 -58.17 -30.51 15.13
CA THR A 352 -58.97 -31.64 15.43
C THR A 352 -59.70 -31.43 16.73
N ARG A 353 -59.07 -30.95 17.80
CA ARG A 353 -59.70 -30.64 19.09
C ARG A 353 -60.78 -29.57 18.95
N GLN A 354 -60.51 -28.51 18.14
CA GLN A 354 -61.51 -27.47 17.87
C GLN A 354 -62.75 -28.02 17.21
N GLN A 355 -62.62 -28.88 16.18
CA GLN A 355 -63.72 -29.51 15.52
C GLN A 355 -64.53 -30.41 16.47
N LEU A 356 -63.84 -31.21 17.29
CA LEU A 356 -64.49 -32.05 18.32
C LEU A 356 -65.23 -31.20 19.37
N ALA A 357 -64.63 -30.06 19.81
CA ALA A 357 -65.28 -29.16 20.73
C ALA A 357 -66.51 -28.48 20.14
N ILE A 358 -66.52 -28.09 18.89
CA ILE A 358 -67.65 -27.51 18.16
C ILE A 358 -68.76 -28.56 18.04
N ASN A 359 -68.44 -29.81 17.66
CA ASN A 359 -69.38 -30.89 17.55
C ASN A 359 -69.98 -31.21 18.91
N SER A 360 -69.17 -31.28 19.98
CA SER A 360 -69.66 -31.53 21.37
C SER A 360 -70.56 -30.38 21.85
N LEU A 361 -70.27 -29.15 21.55
CA LEU A 361 -71.07 -27.97 21.88
C LEU A 361 -72.42 -28.01 21.15
N SER A 362 -72.46 -28.42 19.87
CA SER A 362 -73.67 -28.60 19.07
C SER A 362 -74.58 -29.70 19.66
N LEU A 363 -74.00 -30.86 20.00
CA LEU A 363 -74.74 -31.95 20.64
C LEU A 363 -75.34 -31.56 22.01
N ALA A 364 -74.54 -30.85 22.84
CA ALA A 364 -75.00 -30.34 24.12
C ALA A 364 -76.09 -29.27 23.97
N SER A 365 -76.03 -28.42 22.93
CA SER A 365 -77.08 -27.46 22.60
C SER A 365 -78.40 -28.17 22.16
N GLN A 366 -78.25 -29.19 21.30
CA GLN A 366 -79.43 -30.02 20.86
C GLN A 366 -80.10 -30.78 22.03
N ALA A 367 -79.25 -31.33 22.93
CA ALA A 367 -79.77 -31.99 24.13
C ALA A 367 -80.52 -31.01 25.06
N ALA A 368 -80.02 -29.82 25.27
CA ALA A 368 -80.63 -28.76 26.05
C ALA A 368 -81.97 -28.30 25.42
N GLN A 369 -82.01 -28.17 24.06
CA GLN A 369 -83.23 -27.81 23.34
C GLN A 369 -84.31 -28.94 23.41
N SER A 370 -83.85 -30.18 23.35
CA SER A 370 -84.82 -31.33 23.49
C SER A 370 -85.42 -31.41 24.88
N VAL A 371 -84.69 -31.12 25.92
CA VAL A 371 -85.19 -30.99 27.29
C VAL A 371 -86.19 -29.83 27.42
N LEU A 372 -85.92 -28.67 26.82
CA LEU A 372 -86.81 -27.51 26.78
C LEU A 372 -88.11 -27.77 25.99
N LYS A 373 -88.08 -28.67 25.02
CA LYS A 373 -89.28 -29.07 24.27
C LYS A 373 -90.14 -30.07 25.01
N LEU A 374 -89.65 -30.68 26.07
CA LEU A 374 -90.36 -31.64 26.89
C LEU A 374 -91.16 -30.99 28.04
N PHE A 375 -90.91 -29.73 28.32
CA PHE A 375 -91.66 -28.91 29.24
C PHE A 375 -92.44 -27.82 28.48
#